data_77f13b0a1aeb15d2e9a70fd80d753705
#
_entry.id   77f13b0a1aeb15d2e9a70fd80d753705
#
_cell.length_a   1.000
_cell.length_b   1.000
_cell.length_c   1.000
_cell.angle_alpha   90.00
_cell.angle_beta   90.00
_cell.angle_gamma   90.00
#
_symmetry.space_group_name_H-M   'P 1'
#
loop_
_entity.id
_entity.type
_entity.pdbx_description
1 polymer ?
#
loop_
_entity_poly.entity_id
_entity_poly.type
_entity_poly.pdbx_seq_one_letter_code
_entity_poly.pdbx_strand_id
1 'polypeptide(L)'
;MSRIATKPNVQACIDRMVKRIVKKFHPQKIILFGSQARGDAGPDSDVDLLVVMSFEGSMHEKAVEILAALDDIVVPTDVIVTSPEDFAWRKDIVGTIEWPAASEGRVLYARS
;
A
#
# COMPACT_ATOMS: atom_id res chain seq x y z
N MET A 1 -4.93 34.11 -4.87
CA MET A 1 -5.03 33.42 -4.78
C MET A 1 -4.66 32.75 -4.02
N SER A 2 -4.74 32.36 -3.74
CA SER A 2 -4.53 31.72 -3.07
C SER A 2 -4.25 30.72 -3.03
N ARG A 3 -3.58 30.43 -2.89
CA ARG A 3 -3.36 29.42 -2.78
C ARG A 3 -3.47 28.93 -1.72
N ILE A 4 -3.70 29.04 -1.52
CA ILE A 4 -4.25 28.35 -0.45
C ILE A 4 -3.65 27.06 -0.16
N ALA A 5 -3.31 26.81 1.01
CA ALA A 5 -2.83 25.53 1.41
C ALA A 5 -3.88 24.52 1.04
N THR A 6 -3.69 23.90 -0.06
CA THR A 6 -4.57 22.84 -0.45
C THR A 6 -4.09 21.57 0.16
N LYS A 7 -5.02 20.69 0.47
CA LYS A 7 -4.67 19.35 0.90
C LYS A 7 -3.93 18.64 -0.22
N PRO A 8 -2.99 17.76 0.09
CA PRO A 8 -2.33 16.96 -0.92
C PRO A 8 -3.37 16.20 -1.72
N ASN A 9 -3.14 16.07 -3.02
CA ASN A 9 -3.95 15.19 -3.84
C ASN A 9 -3.58 13.76 -3.49
N VAL A 10 -4.48 13.05 -2.82
CA VAL A 10 -4.19 11.72 -2.31
C VAL A 10 -3.84 10.76 -3.46
N GLN A 11 -4.56 10.85 -4.57
CA GLN A 11 -4.27 9.97 -5.70
C GLN A 11 -2.87 10.22 -6.25
N ALA A 12 -2.45 11.48 -6.36
CA ALA A 12 -1.10 11.80 -6.82
C ALA A 12 -0.06 11.26 -5.84
N CYS A 13 -0.34 11.33 -4.54
CA CYS A 13 0.57 10.78 -3.54
C CYS A 13 0.66 9.26 -3.66
N ILE A 14 -0.47 8.59 -3.86
CA ILE A 14 -0.48 7.14 -4.05
C ILE A 14 0.34 6.76 -5.28
N ASP A 15 0.18 7.49 -6.37
CA ASP A 15 0.95 7.22 -7.59
C ASP A 15 2.45 7.35 -7.34
N ARG A 16 2.86 8.35 -6.57
CA ARG A 16 4.27 8.54 -6.23
C ARG A 16 4.77 7.40 -5.35
N MET A 17 3.96 6.96 -4.39
CA MET A 17 4.31 5.83 -3.53
C MET A 17 4.55 4.57 -4.34
N VAL A 18 3.63 4.26 -5.26
CA VAL A 18 3.73 3.06 -6.09
C VAL A 18 4.99 3.11 -6.92
N LYS A 19 5.26 4.23 -7.59
CA LYS A 19 6.45 4.36 -8.42
C LYS A 19 7.72 4.16 -7.61
N ARG A 20 7.76 4.73 -6.41
CA ARG A 20 8.95 4.62 -5.56
C ARG A 20 9.15 3.20 -5.07
N ILE A 21 8.07 2.55 -4.62
CA ILE A 21 8.16 1.17 -4.14
C ILE A 21 8.59 0.24 -5.26
N VAL A 22 8.02 0.39 -6.45
CA VAL A 22 8.37 -0.44 -7.59
C VAL A 22 9.84 -0.28 -7.94
N LYS A 23 10.30 0.97 -8.02
CA LYS A 23 11.68 1.25 -8.43
C LYS A 23 12.68 0.72 -7.41
N LYS A 24 12.37 0.84 -6.12
CA LYS A 24 13.35 0.55 -5.07
C LYS A 24 13.28 -0.88 -4.56
N PHE A 25 12.10 -1.47 -4.53
CA PHE A 25 11.89 -2.77 -3.90
C PHE A 25 11.48 -3.88 -4.88
N HIS A 26 11.05 -3.54 -6.08
CA HIS A 26 10.68 -4.50 -7.13
C HIS A 26 9.65 -5.53 -6.65
N PRO A 27 8.51 -5.08 -6.12
CA PRO A 27 7.51 -6.01 -5.60
C PRO A 27 6.84 -6.77 -6.74
N GLN A 28 6.16 -7.85 -6.37
CA GLN A 28 5.34 -8.57 -7.32
C GLN A 28 3.99 -7.87 -7.53
N LYS A 29 3.45 -7.29 -6.47
CA LYS A 29 2.12 -6.67 -6.53
C LYS A 29 2.00 -5.62 -5.42
N ILE A 30 1.23 -4.58 -5.69
CA ILE A 30 0.86 -3.58 -4.68
C ILE A 30 -0.65 -3.42 -4.76
N ILE A 31 -1.32 -3.56 -3.63
CA ILE A 31 -2.78 -3.48 -3.54
C ILE A 31 -3.16 -2.38 -2.56
N LEU A 32 -4.00 -1.46 -3.01
CA LEU A 32 -4.63 -0.48 -2.12
C LEU A 32 -5.86 -1.12 -1.50
N PHE A 33 -5.98 -1.05 -0.18
CA PHE A 33 -7.14 -1.59 0.50
C PHE A 33 -7.63 -0.60 1.56
N GLY A 34 -8.64 -1.00 2.34
CA GLY A 34 -9.21 -0.13 3.34
C GLY A 34 -10.10 0.94 2.73
N SER A 35 -10.31 2.02 3.47
CA SER A 35 -11.29 3.04 3.09
C SER A 35 -10.97 3.74 1.77
N GLN A 36 -9.69 3.91 1.46
CA GLN A 36 -9.30 4.55 0.19
C GLN A 36 -9.73 3.68 -1.00
N ALA A 37 -9.63 2.37 -0.87
CA ALA A 37 -10.02 1.47 -1.95
C ALA A 37 -11.53 1.37 -2.07
N ARG A 38 -12.25 1.42 -0.95
CA ARG A 38 -13.72 1.32 -0.96
C ARG A 38 -14.39 2.61 -1.40
N GLY A 39 -13.66 3.73 -1.37
CA GLY A 39 -14.23 5.02 -1.75
C GLY A 39 -14.97 5.72 -0.62
N ASP A 40 -14.88 5.20 0.62
CA ASP A 40 -15.53 5.83 1.76
C ASP A 40 -14.53 6.54 2.67
N ALA A 41 -13.36 6.86 2.13
CA ALA A 41 -12.32 7.54 2.88
C ALA A 41 -12.73 8.96 3.22
N GLY A 42 -12.51 9.33 4.48
CA GLY A 42 -12.64 10.71 4.90
C GLY A 42 -11.36 11.48 4.61
N PRO A 43 -11.35 12.79 4.92
CA PRO A 43 -10.18 13.62 4.63
C PRO A 43 -8.91 13.21 5.39
N ASP A 44 -9.08 12.51 6.49
CA ASP A 44 -7.94 12.10 7.33
C ASP A 44 -7.69 10.60 7.28
N SER A 45 -8.29 9.90 6.32
CA SER A 45 -8.12 8.45 6.22
C SER A 45 -6.73 8.10 5.74
N ASP A 46 -6.17 7.05 6.33
CA ASP A 46 -4.86 6.54 5.95
C ASP A 46 -4.92 5.85 4.59
N VAL A 47 -3.77 5.82 3.93
CA VAL A 47 -3.57 4.99 2.76
C VAL A 47 -3.05 3.65 3.24
N ASP A 48 -3.75 2.58 2.93
CA ASP A 48 -3.37 1.23 3.34
C ASP A 48 -2.88 0.45 2.11
N LEU A 49 -1.61 0.05 2.14
CA LEU A 49 -0.99 -0.67 1.03
C LEU A 49 -0.57 -2.06 1.47
N LEU A 50 -0.93 -3.06 0.68
CA LEU A 50 -0.38 -4.40 0.83
C LEU A 50 0.65 -4.61 -0.27
N VAL A 51 1.88 -4.89 0.13
CA VAL A 51 2.99 -5.10 -0.81
C VAL A 51 3.32 -6.59 -0.79
N VAL A 52 3.12 -7.23 -1.94
CA VAL A 52 3.43 -8.65 -2.11
C VAL A 52 4.81 -8.75 -2.72
N MET A 53 5.76 -9.30 -1.97
CA MET A 53 7.14 -9.40 -2.45
C MET A 53 7.90 -10.44 -1.64
N SER A 54 8.92 -11.02 -2.26
CA SER A 54 9.85 -11.86 -1.54
C SER A 54 10.78 -10.97 -0.71
N PHE A 55 11.14 -11.43 0.47
CA PHE A 55 11.99 -10.66 1.35
C PHE A 55 12.76 -11.61 2.26
N GLU A 56 13.85 -11.09 2.83
CA GLU A 56 14.58 -11.78 3.88
C GLU A 56 14.33 -11.06 5.19
N GLY A 57 14.42 -11.79 6.31
CA GLY A 57 14.12 -11.22 7.59
C GLY A 57 12.63 -11.18 7.87
N SER A 58 12.17 -10.23 8.65
CA SER A 58 10.77 -10.18 9.05
C SER A 58 9.97 -9.27 8.13
N MET A 59 8.67 -9.58 8.04
CA MET A 59 7.72 -8.72 7.32
C MET A 59 7.71 -7.32 7.91
N HIS A 60 7.78 -7.24 9.23
CA HIS A 60 7.73 -5.95 9.91
C HIS A 60 8.94 -5.09 9.54
N GLU A 61 10.12 -5.67 9.54
CA GLU A 61 11.32 -4.92 9.17
C GLU A 61 11.24 -4.40 7.74
N LYS A 62 10.75 -5.24 6.84
CA LYS A 62 10.58 -4.81 5.45
C LYS A 62 9.54 -3.71 5.32
N ALA A 63 8.45 -3.79 6.07
CA ALA A 63 7.43 -2.75 6.06
C ALA A 63 7.99 -1.43 6.56
N VAL A 64 8.80 -1.46 7.62
CA VAL A 64 9.43 -0.24 8.14
C VAL A 64 10.38 0.35 7.10
N GLU A 65 11.11 -0.50 6.41
CA GLU A 65 12.03 -0.06 5.35
C GLU A 65 11.28 0.65 4.22
N ILE A 66 10.14 0.10 3.82
CA ILE A 66 9.31 0.70 2.78
C ILE A 66 8.75 2.04 3.25
N LEU A 67 8.21 2.08 4.48
CA LEU A 67 7.68 3.32 5.02
C LEU A 67 8.74 4.42 5.11
N ALA A 68 9.97 4.04 5.50
CA ALA A 68 11.06 5.01 5.56
C ALA A 68 11.36 5.60 4.19
N ALA A 69 11.20 4.81 3.14
CA ALA A 69 11.42 5.28 1.78
C ALA A 69 10.31 6.23 1.29
N LEU A 70 9.19 6.29 2.01
CA LEU A 70 8.04 7.12 1.65
C LEU A 70 7.87 8.32 2.58
N ASP A 71 8.84 8.59 3.45
CA ASP A 71 8.65 9.53 4.56
C ASP A 71 8.49 10.99 4.10
N ASP A 72 8.88 11.33 2.87
CA ASP A 72 8.68 12.67 2.34
C ASP A 72 7.29 12.86 1.72
N ILE A 73 6.50 11.81 1.61
CA ILE A 73 5.15 11.90 1.07
C ILE A 73 4.19 12.14 2.23
N VAL A 74 3.57 13.31 2.25
CA VAL A 74 2.82 13.80 3.40
C VAL A 74 1.39 13.31 3.36
N VAL A 75 1.22 11.99 3.53
CA VAL A 75 -0.10 11.37 3.69
C VAL A 75 0.10 10.21 4.67
N PRO A 76 -0.74 10.10 5.69
CA PRO A 76 -0.63 8.95 6.60
C PRO A 76 -0.76 7.65 5.81
N THR A 77 0.21 6.77 5.98
CA THR A 77 0.31 5.57 5.17
C THR A 77 0.66 4.39 6.06
N ASP A 78 -0.01 3.28 5.83
CA ASP A 78 0.29 2.03 6.50
C ASP A 78 0.69 1.02 5.44
N VAL A 79 1.76 0.28 5.70
CA VAL A 79 2.28 -0.71 4.75
C VAL A 79 2.32 -2.06 5.43
N ILE A 80 1.69 -3.03 4.80
CA ILE A 80 1.74 -4.43 5.20
C ILE A 80 2.51 -5.17 4.11
N VAL A 81 3.45 -6.03 4.50
CA VAL A 81 4.23 -6.82 3.56
C VAL A 81 3.83 -8.29 3.72
N THR A 82 3.63 -8.97 2.60
CA THR A 82 3.37 -10.40 2.60
C THR A 82 4.17 -11.04 1.47
N SER A 83 4.52 -12.32 1.65
CA SER A 83 5.22 -13.04 0.58
C SER A 83 4.22 -13.49 -0.47
N PRO A 84 4.69 -13.77 -1.70
CA PRO A 84 3.80 -14.32 -2.73
C PRO A 84 3.13 -15.63 -2.29
N GLU A 85 3.87 -16.47 -1.58
CA GLU A 85 3.35 -17.74 -1.10
C GLU A 85 2.24 -17.52 -0.08
N ASP A 86 2.48 -16.66 0.89
CA ASP A 86 1.48 -16.36 1.92
C ASP A 86 0.25 -15.70 1.32
N PHE A 87 0.46 -14.76 0.41
CA PHE A 87 -0.67 -14.10 -0.24
C PHE A 87 -1.54 -15.11 -1.00
N ALA A 88 -0.91 -16.05 -1.69
CA ALA A 88 -1.63 -17.00 -2.53
C ALA A 88 -2.62 -17.85 -1.74
N TRP A 89 -2.26 -18.24 -0.50
CA TRP A 89 -3.16 -19.11 0.26
C TRP A 89 -4.00 -18.34 1.28
N ARG A 90 -3.53 -17.19 1.77
CA ARG A 90 -4.25 -16.43 2.78
C ARG A 90 -5.34 -15.53 2.20
N LYS A 91 -5.23 -15.16 0.94
CA LYS A 91 -6.17 -14.21 0.35
C LYS A 91 -7.62 -14.69 0.38
N ASP A 92 -7.82 -15.99 0.52
CA ASP A 92 -9.16 -16.58 0.55
C ASP A 92 -9.60 -16.96 1.96
N ILE A 93 -8.81 -16.60 2.99
CA ILE A 93 -9.11 -16.98 4.37
C ILE A 93 -9.57 -15.75 5.13
N VAL A 94 -10.83 -15.77 5.56
CA VAL A 94 -11.41 -14.71 6.37
C VAL A 94 -10.63 -14.62 7.69
N GLY A 95 -10.30 -13.42 8.10
CA GLY A 95 -9.53 -13.19 9.30
C GLY A 95 -8.08 -12.84 9.05
N THR A 96 -7.60 -13.02 7.82
CA THR A 96 -6.26 -12.56 7.45
C THR A 96 -6.35 -11.15 6.89
N ILE A 97 -5.20 -10.44 6.86
CA ILE A 97 -5.16 -9.12 6.23
C ILE A 97 -5.19 -9.26 4.70
N GLU A 98 -4.72 -10.39 4.18
CA GLU A 98 -4.71 -10.62 2.73
C GLU A 98 -6.12 -10.74 2.17
N TRP A 99 -7.06 -11.21 2.97
CA TRP A 99 -8.43 -11.43 2.49
C TRP A 99 -9.13 -10.11 2.08
N PRO A 100 -9.19 -9.08 2.94
CA PRO A 100 -9.83 -7.83 2.49
C PRO A 100 -9.07 -7.16 1.37
N ALA A 101 -7.73 -7.26 1.35
CA ALA A 101 -6.96 -6.69 0.26
C ALA A 101 -7.31 -7.36 -1.06
N ALA A 102 -7.45 -8.68 -1.07
CA ALA A 102 -7.78 -9.40 -2.31
C ALA A 102 -9.23 -9.21 -2.72
N SER A 103 -10.16 -9.15 -1.76
CA SER A 103 -11.59 -9.14 -2.08
C SER A 103 -12.14 -7.73 -2.31
N GLU A 104 -11.60 -6.72 -1.63
CA GLU A 104 -12.11 -5.35 -1.71
C GLU A 104 -11.07 -4.37 -2.23
N GLY A 105 -9.82 -4.79 -2.31
CA GLY A 105 -8.74 -3.90 -2.68
C GLY A 105 -8.68 -3.63 -4.16
N ARG A 106 -7.84 -2.66 -4.51
CA ARG A 106 -7.59 -2.29 -5.89
C ARG A 106 -6.12 -2.50 -6.18
N VAL A 107 -5.83 -3.31 -7.20
CA VAL A 107 -4.46 -3.57 -7.60
C VAL A 107 -3.89 -2.33 -8.26
N LEU A 108 -2.84 -1.77 -7.67
CA LEU A 108 -2.18 -0.59 -8.20
C LEU A 108 -1.00 -0.96 -9.10
N TYR A 109 -0.42 -2.11 -8.86
CA TYR A 109 0.73 -2.59 -9.63
C TYR A 109 0.77 -4.12 -9.56
N ALA A 110 1.04 -4.73 -10.68
CA ALA A 110 1.25 -6.19 -10.74
C ALA A 110 2.31 -6.45 -11.79
N ARG A 111 3.36 -7.15 -11.39
CA ARG A 111 4.42 -7.54 -12.30
C ARG A 111 3.98 -8.79 -13.07
N SER A 112 4.20 -8.76 -14.35
CA SER A 112 3.82 -9.92 -15.19
C SER A 112 4.90 -11.01 -15.16
#